data_d29e9751f6543f56ef37fb15c82d1904
#
_entry.id   d29e9751f6543f56ef37fb15c82d1904
#
_cell.length_a   1.000
_cell.length_b   1.000
_cell.length_c   1.000
_cell.angle_alpha   90.00
_cell.angle_beta   90.00
_cell.angle_gamma   90.00
#
_symmetry.space_group_name_H-M   'P 1'
#
loop_
_entity.id
_entity.type
_entity.pdbx_description
1 polymer ?
#
loop_
_entity_poly.entity_id
_entity_poly.type
_entity_poly.pdbx_seq_one_letter_code
_entity_poly.pdbx_strand_id
1 'polypeptide(L)'
;RVEKACRDYALIEEVYKKYPEVRKILIGSSPYDETSRFNKVAFPGKNTPILEIVDFLNARARENQWGFVDFNSPMVAINQWEQAADSMYTLCGKDRIHPSTDGHLVMAYLFLKAQGLAGKPVADIRIDGAGKKVTRSDNCRVSDLSVSSDNLTFTYEAKSLPYPIDTSYYDNEKHTQADALSVIPFMDEMNYEGLSVSGLLDGYYGLTIGGEFIGRFTARELERGINMALLQNTPQYKQAMKIRQMNEERWLKERKMREFYWVEYNLMRKTGMLWACNEAAVDTLRKYRPHDIFLQWNGALWLQYMHKGIREDCVNEQQDLVNQIYEQNKPIPLRIEIKKFTDL
;
A
#
# COMPACT_ATOMS: atom_id res chain seq x y z
N ARG A 1 -20.35 -7.16 -25.14
CA ARG A 1 -19.55 -7.65 -23.99
C ARG A 1 -19.97 -6.96 -22.68
N VAL A 2 -20.25 -5.65 -22.69
CA VAL A 2 -20.76 -4.90 -21.52
C VAL A 2 -22.07 -5.50 -21.02
N GLU A 3 -23.07 -5.65 -21.88
CA GLU A 3 -24.36 -6.27 -21.53
C GLU A 3 -24.22 -7.64 -20.86
N LYS A 4 -23.26 -8.47 -21.36
CA LYS A 4 -22.98 -9.77 -20.74
C LYS A 4 -22.42 -9.60 -19.33
N ALA A 5 -21.46 -8.70 -19.14
CA ALA A 5 -20.89 -8.42 -17.82
C ALA A 5 -21.97 -7.94 -16.84
N CYS A 6 -22.85 -7.05 -17.27
CA CYS A 6 -23.96 -6.57 -16.43
C CYS A 6 -24.95 -7.69 -16.05
N ARG A 7 -25.27 -8.58 -16.99
CA ARG A 7 -26.14 -9.76 -16.71
C ARG A 7 -25.46 -10.74 -15.75
N ASP A 8 -24.18 -11.04 -15.97
CA ASP A 8 -23.44 -11.96 -15.10
C ASP A 8 -23.32 -11.37 -13.68
N TYR A 9 -23.12 -10.05 -13.57
CA TYR A 9 -23.11 -9.36 -12.28
C TYR A 9 -24.47 -9.45 -11.55
N ALA A 10 -25.58 -9.33 -12.27
CA ALA A 10 -26.91 -9.43 -11.65
C ALA A 10 -27.09 -10.79 -10.92
N LEU A 11 -26.52 -11.87 -11.44
CA LEU A 11 -26.54 -13.20 -10.77
C LEU A 11 -25.69 -13.17 -9.47
N ILE A 12 -24.56 -12.50 -9.50
CA ILE A 12 -23.69 -12.32 -8.32
C ILE A 12 -24.40 -11.46 -7.27
N GLU A 13 -25.07 -10.39 -7.68
CA GLU A 13 -25.82 -9.50 -6.82
C GLU A 13 -26.90 -10.24 -6.03
N GLU A 14 -27.65 -11.13 -6.68
CA GLU A 14 -28.66 -11.95 -6.00
C GLU A 14 -28.06 -12.87 -4.93
N VAL A 15 -26.80 -13.31 -5.12
CA VAL A 15 -26.07 -14.05 -4.08
C VAL A 15 -25.70 -13.14 -2.93
N TYR A 16 -25.20 -11.94 -3.21
CA TYR A 16 -24.78 -10.98 -2.16
C TYR A 16 -25.95 -10.50 -1.29
N LYS A 17 -27.15 -10.36 -1.87
CA LYS A 17 -28.39 -10.00 -1.14
C LYS A 17 -28.76 -11.02 -0.07
N LYS A 18 -28.35 -12.29 -0.22
CA LYS A 18 -28.61 -13.35 0.78
C LYS A 18 -27.84 -13.17 2.09
N TYR A 19 -26.85 -12.27 2.12
CA TYR A 19 -25.97 -12.01 3.27
C TYR A 19 -26.09 -10.53 3.69
N PRO A 20 -27.26 -10.08 4.21
CA PRO A 20 -27.48 -8.67 4.53
C PRO A 20 -26.54 -8.13 5.62
N GLU A 21 -26.07 -8.99 6.51
CA GLU A 21 -25.15 -8.67 7.61
C GLU A 21 -23.71 -8.37 7.15
N VAL A 22 -23.34 -8.81 5.95
CA VAL A 22 -22.00 -8.59 5.42
C VAL A 22 -21.92 -7.24 4.72
N ARG A 23 -20.97 -6.40 5.09
CA ARG A 23 -20.69 -5.15 4.37
C ARG A 23 -20.19 -5.48 2.95
N LYS A 24 -20.79 -4.86 1.95
CA LYS A 24 -20.39 -4.99 0.54
C LYS A 24 -19.79 -3.68 0.04
N ILE A 25 -18.71 -3.79 -0.71
CA ILE A 25 -18.06 -2.68 -1.41
C ILE A 25 -17.80 -3.16 -2.83
N LEU A 26 -18.42 -2.50 -3.81
CA LEU A 26 -18.13 -2.77 -5.22
C LEU A 26 -16.95 -1.92 -5.67
N ILE A 27 -16.13 -2.46 -6.53
CA ILE A 27 -14.90 -1.81 -6.98
C ILE A 27 -14.93 -1.72 -8.50
N GLY A 28 -14.87 -0.48 -9.02
CA GLY A 28 -14.66 -0.19 -10.42
C GLY A 28 -13.22 -0.49 -10.84
N SER A 29 -13.05 -1.04 -12.04
CA SER A 29 -11.73 -1.38 -12.59
C SER A 29 -10.84 -0.15 -12.77
N SER A 30 -9.52 -0.33 -12.67
CA SER A 30 -8.55 0.65 -13.17
C SER A 30 -8.76 0.92 -14.68
N PRO A 31 -8.35 2.09 -15.20
CA PRO A 31 -8.55 2.42 -16.60
C PRO A 31 -7.63 1.62 -17.54
N TYR A 32 -8.04 1.54 -18.79
CA TYR A 32 -7.11 1.36 -19.89
C TYR A 32 -6.65 2.75 -20.33
N ASP A 33 -5.34 3.04 -20.24
CA ASP A 33 -4.80 4.33 -20.69
C ASP A 33 -4.65 4.35 -22.21
N GLU A 34 -5.55 5.04 -22.87
CA GLU A 34 -5.56 5.22 -24.32
C GLU A 34 -4.93 6.55 -24.78
N THR A 35 -4.50 7.41 -23.85
CA THR A 35 -4.02 8.77 -24.12
C THR A 35 -2.51 8.92 -24.06
N SER A 36 -1.82 8.14 -23.21
CA SER A 36 -0.36 8.16 -23.15
C SER A 36 0.28 7.83 -24.51
N ARG A 37 1.32 8.56 -24.86
CA ARG A 37 2.15 8.29 -26.05
C ARG A 37 3.27 7.25 -25.77
N PHE A 38 3.26 6.67 -24.59
CA PHE A 38 4.18 5.62 -24.22
C PHE A 38 3.95 4.36 -25.06
N ASN A 39 4.98 3.93 -25.79
CA ASN A 39 5.13 2.62 -26.43
C ASN A 39 3.86 1.98 -27.04
N LYS A 40 3.78 1.85 -28.36
CA LYS A 40 2.73 1.18 -29.14
C LYS A 40 1.39 1.92 -29.25
N VAL A 41 0.72 1.62 -30.34
CA VAL A 41 -0.59 2.18 -30.66
C VAL A 41 -1.57 1.84 -29.54
N ALA A 42 -2.13 2.85 -28.91
CA ALA A 42 -3.29 2.68 -28.05
C ALA A 42 -4.49 2.16 -28.87
N PHE A 43 -5.39 1.44 -28.22
CA PHE A 43 -6.68 1.11 -28.82
C PHE A 43 -7.69 2.19 -28.42
N PRO A 44 -7.99 3.18 -29.30
CA PRO A 44 -8.94 4.23 -29.02
C PRO A 44 -10.32 3.66 -28.67
N GLY A 45 -10.97 4.24 -27.66
CA GLY A 45 -12.28 3.83 -27.19
C GLY A 45 -12.29 2.53 -26.35
N LYS A 46 -11.14 1.97 -26.00
CA LYS A 46 -11.09 0.76 -25.18
C LYS A 46 -11.48 1.00 -23.72
N ASN A 47 -11.26 2.22 -23.21
CA ASN A 47 -11.68 2.56 -21.84
C ASN A 47 -13.20 2.80 -21.75
N THR A 48 -13.87 3.17 -22.81
CA THR A 48 -15.32 3.45 -22.82
C THR A 48 -16.15 2.28 -22.26
N PRO A 49 -16.04 1.02 -22.77
CA PRO A 49 -16.80 -0.10 -22.22
C PRO A 49 -16.40 -0.46 -20.77
N ILE A 50 -15.18 -0.15 -20.34
CA ILE A 50 -14.77 -0.31 -18.94
C ILE A 50 -15.53 0.70 -18.08
N LEU A 51 -15.60 1.96 -18.52
CA LEU A 51 -16.30 3.02 -17.81
C LEU A 51 -17.81 2.75 -17.74
N GLU A 52 -18.43 2.22 -18.81
CA GLU A 52 -19.84 1.79 -18.79
C GLU A 52 -20.11 0.74 -17.70
N ILE A 53 -19.19 -0.21 -17.49
CA ILE A 53 -19.30 -1.21 -16.41
C ILE A 53 -19.09 -0.54 -15.03
N VAL A 54 -18.15 0.39 -14.91
CA VAL A 54 -17.91 1.16 -13.67
C VAL A 54 -19.16 1.94 -13.27
N ASP A 55 -19.79 2.65 -14.22
CA ASP A 55 -21.02 3.41 -14.00
C ASP A 55 -22.19 2.50 -13.61
N PHE A 56 -22.31 1.35 -14.27
CA PHE A 56 -23.31 0.33 -13.92
C PHE A 56 -23.09 -0.16 -12.46
N LEU A 57 -21.87 -0.53 -12.09
CA LEU A 57 -21.58 -0.99 -10.73
C LEU A 57 -21.85 0.10 -9.67
N ASN A 58 -21.51 1.35 -9.98
CA ASN A 58 -21.80 2.49 -9.11
C ASN A 58 -23.33 2.67 -8.91
N ALA A 59 -24.11 2.57 -9.98
CA ALA A 59 -25.57 2.62 -9.87
C ALA A 59 -26.11 1.48 -9.01
N ARG A 60 -25.64 0.25 -9.21
CA ARG A 60 -26.05 -0.91 -8.40
C ARG A 60 -25.64 -0.77 -6.93
N ALA A 61 -24.46 -0.23 -6.65
CA ALA A 61 -24.01 0.04 -5.28
C ALA A 61 -24.95 1.03 -4.58
N ARG A 62 -25.31 2.12 -5.27
CA ARG A 62 -26.27 3.11 -4.72
C ARG A 62 -27.67 2.53 -4.45
N GLU A 63 -28.22 1.76 -5.40
CA GLU A 63 -29.53 1.13 -5.27
C GLU A 63 -29.58 0.15 -4.08
N ASN A 64 -28.51 -0.57 -3.84
CA ASN A 64 -28.40 -1.54 -2.74
C ASN A 64 -27.84 -0.93 -1.43
N GLN A 65 -27.51 0.36 -1.40
CA GLN A 65 -26.85 1.04 -0.26
C GLN A 65 -25.51 0.39 0.13
N TRP A 66 -24.78 -0.09 -0.87
CA TRP A 66 -23.43 -0.66 -0.72
C TRP A 66 -22.35 0.39 -0.95
N GLY A 67 -21.14 0.14 -0.46
CA GLY A 67 -19.99 0.97 -0.76
C GLY A 67 -19.56 0.82 -2.23
N PHE A 68 -18.93 1.88 -2.75
CA PHE A 68 -18.35 1.86 -4.09
C PHE A 68 -16.98 2.55 -4.07
N VAL A 69 -16.04 1.99 -4.84
CA VAL A 69 -14.72 2.57 -5.10
C VAL A 69 -14.55 2.72 -6.59
N ASP A 70 -14.36 3.95 -7.05
CA ASP A 70 -14.01 4.25 -8.44
C ASP A 70 -12.49 4.39 -8.57
N PHE A 71 -11.85 3.46 -9.26
CA PHE A 71 -10.45 3.59 -9.66
C PHE A 71 -10.31 4.23 -11.04
N ASN A 72 -11.32 4.12 -11.92
CA ASN A 72 -11.21 4.54 -13.30
C ASN A 72 -11.09 6.05 -13.45
N SER A 73 -12.14 6.77 -13.05
CA SER A 73 -12.24 8.21 -13.31
C SER A 73 -11.10 9.03 -12.68
N PRO A 74 -10.73 8.81 -11.40
CA PRO A 74 -9.60 9.54 -10.81
C PRO A 74 -8.26 9.25 -11.49
N MET A 75 -7.99 7.97 -11.84
CA MET A 75 -6.72 7.62 -12.50
C MET A 75 -6.65 8.16 -13.93
N VAL A 76 -7.77 8.20 -14.67
CA VAL A 76 -7.84 8.89 -15.97
C VAL A 76 -7.52 10.38 -15.82
N ALA A 77 -8.11 11.03 -14.82
CA ALA A 77 -7.88 12.46 -14.57
C ALA A 77 -6.41 12.75 -14.24
N ILE A 78 -5.77 11.93 -13.40
CA ILE A 78 -4.34 12.04 -13.09
C ILE A 78 -3.50 11.86 -14.36
N ASN A 79 -3.75 10.78 -15.12
CA ASN A 79 -3.03 10.53 -16.37
C ASN A 79 -3.12 11.73 -17.32
N GLN A 80 -4.32 12.26 -17.56
CA GLN A 80 -4.52 13.39 -18.47
C GLN A 80 -3.84 14.66 -17.98
N TRP A 81 -3.83 14.91 -16.66
CA TRP A 81 -3.17 16.07 -16.08
C TRP A 81 -1.65 16.00 -16.27
N GLU A 82 -1.04 14.89 -15.91
CA GLU A 82 0.40 14.69 -16.01
C GLU A 82 0.87 14.62 -17.46
N GLN A 83 0.07 14.06 -18.37
CA GLN A 83 0.36 13.98 -19.80
C GLN A 83 0.39 15.35 -20.50
N ALA A 84 -0.12 16.39 -19.87
CA ALA A 84 0.05 17.76 -20.37
C ALA A 84 1.53 18.24 -20.30
N ALA A 85 2.28 17.74 -19.32
CA ALA A 85 3.70 18.04 -19.15
C ALA A 85 4.59 16.93 -19.74
N ASP A 86 4.27 15.65 -19.50
CA ASP A 86 4.95 14.49 -20.08
C ASP A 86 3.96 13.57 -20.80
N SER A 87 3.88 13.67 -22.10
CA SER A 87 2.96 12.88 -22.94
C SER A 87 3.15 11.35 -22.81
N MET A 88 4.23 10.89 -22.20
CA MET A 88 4.52 9.47 -21.95
C MET A 88 4.09 9.00 -20.55
N TYR A 89 3.71 9.93 -19.68
CA TYR A 89 3.26 9.59 -18.33
C TYR A 89 2.06 8.64 -18.34
N THR A 90 2.04 7.68 -17.44
CA THR A 90 0.91 6.79 -17.21
C THR A 90 1.03 6.11 -15.84
N LEU A 91 -0.06 6.02 -15.10
CA LEU A 91 -0.19 5.19 -13.90
C LEU A 91 -0.32 3.69 -14.23
N CYS A 92 -0.47 3.35 -15.52
CA CYS A 92 -0.54 1.98 -16.00
C CYS A 92 0.82 1.54 -16.53
N GLY A 93 1.13 0.27 -16.43
CA GLY A 93 2.35 -0.30 -16.98
C GLY A 93 2.35 -0.35 -18.52
N LYS A 94 3.33 -1.07 -19.08
CA LYS A 94 3.58 -1.16 -20.53
C LYS A 94 2.40 -1.66 -21.36
N ASP A 95 1.46 -2.37 -20.76
CA ASP A 95 0.26 -2.89 -21.41
C ASP A 95 -0.95 -1.93 -21.33
N ARG A 96 -0.78 -0.79 -20.68
CA ARG A 96 -1.78 0.28 -20.52
C ARG A 96 -2.98 -0.07 -19.63
N ILE A 97 -2.98 -1.20 -18.94
CA ILE A 97 -4.11 -1.66 -18.14
C ILE A 97 -3.73 -2.07 -16.71
N HIS A 98 -2.59 -2.75 -16.53
CA HIS A 98 -2.12 -3.09 -15.20
C HIS A 98 -1.42 -1.88 -14.59
N PRO A 99 -1.84 -1.42 -13.40
CA PRO A 99 -1.18 -0.31 -12.72
C PRO A 99 0.30 -0.62 -12.45
N SER A 100 1.14 0.38 -12.59
CA SER A 100 2.53 0.36 -12.14
C SER A 100 2.62 0.53 -10.62
N THR A 101 3.81 0.55 -10.06
CA THR A 101 4.02 0.62 -8.60
C THR A 101 3.43 1.89 -7.98
N ASP A 102 3.57 3.04 -8.63
CA ASP A 102 2.90 4.30 -8.27
C ASP A 102 1.37 4.20 -8.44
N GLY A 103 0.90 3.61 -9.54
CA GLY A 103 -0.52 3.38 -9.80
C GLY A 103 -1.17 2.51 -8.73
N HIS A 104 -0.47 1.53 -8.18
CA HIS A 104 -0.96 0.72 -7.05
C HIS A 104 -1.10 1.54 -5.76
N LEU A 105 -0.19 2.49 -5.48
CA LEU A 105 -0.36 3.38 -4.32
C LEU A 105 -1.52 4.35 -4.52
N VAL A 106 -1.73 4.86 -5.75
CA VAL A 106 -2.92 5.65 -6.08
C VAL A 106 -4.20 4.84 -5.83
N MET A 107 -4.27 3.59 -6.26
CA MET A 107 -5.43 2.72 -5.99
C MET A 107 -5.63 2.50 -4.49
N ALA A 108 -4.58 2.23 -3.73
CA ALA A 108 -4.65 2.08 -2.27
C ALA A 108 -5.20 3.35 -1.60
N TYR A 109 -4.72 4.52 -2.01
CA TYR A 109 -5.21 5.82 -1.54
C TYR A 109 -6.71 6.01 -1.83
N LEU A 110 -7.14 5.77 -3.06
CA LEU A 110 -8.55 5.88 -3.46
C LEU A 110 -9.44 4.91 -2.69
N PHE A 111 -8.97 3.69 -2.47
CA PHE A 111 -9.68 2.67 -1.69
C PHE A 111 -9.87 3.11 -0.23
N LEU A 112 -8.82 3.59 0.42
CA LEU A 112 -8.87 4.07 1.80
C LEU A 112 -9.74 5.33 1.92
N LYS A 113 -9.63 6.24 0.96
CA LYS A 113 -10.42 7.48 0.92
C LYS A 113 -11.92 7.19 0.78
N ALA A 114 -12.30 6.26 -0.10
CA ALA A 114 -13.69 5.83 -0.26
C ALA A 114 -14.27 5.18 1.01
N GLN A 115 -13.44 4.70 1.92
CA GLN A 115 -13.86 4.16 3.21
C GLN A 115 -13.89 5.21 4.35
N GLY A 116 -13.62 6.48 4.05
CA GLY A 116 -13.62 7.57 5.03
C GLY A 116 -12.42 7.54 5.98
N LEU A 117 -11.28 7.04 5.51
CA LEU A 117 -10.04 7.01 6.29
C LEU A 117 -9.14 8.22 6.07
N ALA A 118 -9.42 9.04 5.04
CA ALA A 118 -8.68 10.28 4.79
C ALA A 118 -8.80 11.26 5.96
N GLY A 119 -7.71 11.95 6.28
CA GLY A 119 -7.62 12.95 7.34
C GLY A 119 -7.52 12.36 8.76
N LYS A 120 -7.37 11.05 8.90
CA LYS A 120 -7.07 10.41 10.19
C LYS A 120 -5.56 10.34 10.37
N PRO A 121 -4.98 11.05 11.35
CA PRO A 121 -3.53 11.07 11.50
C PRO A 121 -3.00 9.74 12.05
N VAL A 122 -1.77 9.42 11.69
CA VAL A 122 -0.94 8.43 12.40
C VAL A 122 -0.74 8.91 13.84
N ALA A 123 -0.37 10.19 13.99
CA ALA A 123 -0.39 10.94 15.24
C ALA A 123 -0.44 12.44 14.91
N ASP A 124 -0.99 13.28 15.81
CA ASP A 124 -0.84 14.75 15.75
C ASP A 124 -0.54 15.29 17.15
N ILE A 125 0.69 15.77 17.31
CA ILE A 125 1.23 16.31 18.56
C ILE A 125 1.38 17.82 18.42
N ARG A 126 0.79 18.59 19.34
CA ARG A 126 1.00 20.04 19.41
C ARG A 126 1.37 20.44 20.82
N ILE A 127 2.49 21.17 20.95
CA ILE A 127 3.02 21.62 22.21
C ILE A 127 3.16 23.15 22.19
N ASP A 128 2.66 23.80 23.22
CA ASP A 128 2.96 25.18 23.55
C ASP A 128 4.20 25.20 24.46
N GLY A 129 5.37 25.50 23.89
CA GLY A 129 6.64 25.53 24.62
C GLY A 129 6.70 26.66 25.62
N ALA A 130 6.13 27.83 25.31
CA ALA A 130 6.07 28.96 26.27
C ALA A 130 5.12 28.66 27.44
N GLY A 131 3.95 28.06 27.13
CA GLY A 131 2.98 27.66 28.16
C GLY A 131 3.28 26.33 28.82
N LYS A 132 4.32 25.63 28.39
CA LYS A 132 4.80 24.33 28.93
C LYS A 132 3.68 23.28 29.00
N LYS A 133 2.87 23.16 27.94
CA LYS A 133 1.71 22.26 27.93
C LYS A 133 1.53 21.60 26.55
N VAL A 134 0.97 20.40 26.58
CA VAL A 134 0.46 19.72 25.39
C VAL A 134 -0.90 20.32 25.04
N THR A 135 -1.06 20.82 23.82
CA THR A 135 -2.32 21.42 23.34
C THR A 135 -3.11 20.47 22.47
N ARG A 136 -2.46 19.46 21.88
CA ARG A 136 -3.10 18.37 21.12
C ARG A 136 -2.28 17.08 21.23
N SER A 137 -2.99 15.97 21.36
CA SER A 137 -2.44 14.60 21.33
C SER A 137 -3.50 13.70 20.70
N ASP A 138 -3.49 13.61 19.37
CA ASP A 138 -4.47 12.85 18.60
C ASP A 138 -3.84 11.55 18.10
N ASN A 139 -4.52 10.42 18.29
CA ASN A 139 -4.05 9.07 18.02
C ASN A 139 -2.71 8.69 18.66
N CYS A 140 -2.33 9.39 19.74
CA CYS A 140 -1.11 9.13 20.51
C CYS A 140 -1.28 9.56 21.97
N ARG A 141 -0.31 9.23 22.80
CA ARG A 141 -0.17 9.76 24.17
C ARG A 141 1.16 10.51 24.29
N VAL A 142 1.11 11.65 24.93
CA VAL A 142 2.30 12.45 25.30
C VAL A 142 2.37 12.53 26.82
N SER A 143 3.51 12.18 27.40
CA SER A 143 3.79 12.24 28.84
C SER A 143 5.18 12.81 29.11
N ASP A 144 5.48 13.07 30.39
CA ASP A 144 6.78 13.51 30.87
C ASP A 144 7.32 14.77 30.17
N LEU A 145 6.42 15.70 29.81
CA LEU A 145 6.81 16.95 29.18
C LEU A 145 7.68 17.79 30.13
N SER A 146 8.87 18.15 29.68
CA SER A 146 9.79 19.06 30.37
C SER A 146 10.27 20.13 29.39
N VAL A 147 10.17 21.39 29.79
CA VAL A 147 10.54 22.53 28.96
C VAL A 147 11.48 23.44 29.73
N SER A 148 12.66 23.67 29.18
CA SER A 148 13.66 24.66 29.62
C SER A 148 13.86 25.74 28.54
N SER A 149 14.80 26.64 28.73
CA SER A 149 15.11 27.74 27.79
C SER A 149 15.61 27.24 26.42
N ASP A 150 16.29 26.11 26.40
CA ASP A 150 17.04 25.57 25.26
C ASP A 150 16.69 24.11 24.92
N ASN A 151 15.87 23.46 25.76
CA ASN A 151 15.56 22.05 25.60
C ASN A 151 14.09 21.75 25.95
N LEU A 152 13.42 21.01 25.10
CA LEU A 152 12.08 20.47 25.28
C LEU A 152 12.14 18.97 25.10
N THR A 153 11.62 18.22 26.06
CA THR A 153 11.59 16.76 26.00
C THR A 153 10.25 16.23 26.44
N PHE A 154 9.85 15.07 25.85
CA PHE A 154 8.65 14.34 26.26
C PHE A 154 8.73 12.88 25.83
N THR A 155 7.85 12.05 26.37
CA THR A 155 7.63 10.68 25.93
C THR A 155 6.44 10.65 24.96
N TYR A 156 6.65 10.10 23.78
CA TYR A 156 5.68 9.91 22.72
C TYR A 156 5.32 8.42 22.57
N GLU A 157 4.04 8.11 22.62
CA GLU A 157 3.51 6.76 22.40
C GLU A 157 2.40 6.82 21.36
N ALA A 158 2.70 6.41 20.14
CA ALA A 158 1.74 6.33 19.03
C ALA A 158 0.80 5.14 19.22
N LYS A 159 -0.38 5.20 18.60
CA LYS A 159 -1.30 4.04 18.48
C LYS A 159 -1.14 3.28 17.17
N SER A 160 -0.44 3.85 16.21
CA SER A 160 -0.15 3.27 14.90
C SER A 160 1.26 3.66 14.43
N LEU A 161 1.83 2.85 13.55
CA LEU A 161 3.08 3.16 12.87
C LEU A 161 2.80 3.94 11.56
N PRO A 162 3.72 4.79 11.10
CA PRO A 162 3.61 5.40 9.78
C PRO A 162 3.75 4.33 8.69
N TYR A 163 3.12 4.56 7.55
CA TYR A 163 3.33 3.71 6.37
C TYR A 163 4.70 4.04 5.74
N PRO A 164 5.60 3.05 5.61
CA PRO A 164 6.93 3.28 5.06
C PRO A 164 6.86 3.25 3.52
N ILE A 165 6.97 4.43 2.90
CA ILE A 165 6.96 4.58 1.44
C ILE A 165 8.20 3.90 0.83
N ASP A 166 7.98 3.11 -0.23
CA ASP A 166 9.05 2.48 -0.97
C ASP A 166 9.61 3.39 -2.06
N THR A 167 10.92 3.45 -2.12
CA THR A 167 11.67 4.16 -3.15
C THR A 167 12.42 3.22 -4.10
N SER A 168 12.19 1.90 -3.97
CA SER A 168 12.82 0.89 -4.83
C SER A 168 12.08 0.75 -6.16
N TYR A 169 12.84 0.41 -7.21
CA TYR A 169 12.29 0.05 -8.51
C TYR A 169 12.03 -1.45 -8.57
N TYR A 170 10.88 -1.84 -9.11
CA TYR A 170 10.51 -3.24 -9.32
C TYR A 170 10.43 -3.58 -10.81
N ASP A 171 10.93 -4.74 -11.20
CA ASP A 171 10.72 -5.40 -12.51
C ASP A 171 10.87 -4.49 -13.75
N ASN A 172 11.88 -3.63 -13.80
CA ASN A 172 12.09 -2.67 -14.90
C ASN A 172 10.98 -1.61 -15.05
N GLU A 173 10.19 -1.37 -14.01
CA GLU A 173 9.29 -0.22 -13.96
C GLU A 173 10.09 1.07 -13.85
N LYS A 174 9.55 2.15 -14.42
CA LYS A 174 10.17 3.48 -14.36
C LYS A 174 9.77 4.26 -13.10
N HIS A 175 8.71 3.82 -12.42
CA HIS A 175 8.10 4.51 -11.31
C HIS A 175 8.22 3.70 -10.03
N THR A 176 8.58 4.37 -8.95
CA THR A 176 8.59 3.84 -7.60
C THR A 176 7.25 4.13 -6.92
N GLN A 177 7.00 3.56 -5.77
CA GLN A 177 5.82 3.93 -4.96
C GLN A 177 5.87 5.42 -4.56
N ALA A 178 7.06 5.97 -4.33
CA ALA A 178 7.25 7.36 -3.95
C ALA A 178 6.81 8.35 -5.04
N ASP A 179 6.84 7.97 -6.32
CA ASP A 179 6.42 8.84 -7.42
C ASP A 179 4.93 9.19 -7.35
N ALA A 180 4.10 8.32 -6.76
CA ALA A 180 2.69 8.63 -6.52
C ALA A 180 2.46 9.83 -5.59
N LEU A 181 3.43 10.18 -4.74
CA LEU A 181 3.29 11.31 -3.81
C LEU A 181 3.21 12.67 -4.51
N SER A 182 3.63 12.75 -5.78
CA SER A 182 3.49 13.97 -6.59
C SER A 182 2.07 14.17 -7.11
N VAL A 183 1.26 13.11 -7.19
CA VAL A 183 -0.07 13.12 -7.82
C VAL A 183 -1.22 12.87 -6.85
N ILE A 184 -0.93 12.43 -5.62
CA ILE A 184 -1.92 12.27 -4.55
C ILE A 184 -1.38 12.80 -3.21
N PRO A 185 -2.22 13.44 -2.37
CA PRO A 185 -1.81 13.96 -1.05
C PRO A 185 -1.76 12.83 0.01
N PHE A 186 -1.07 11.72 -0.31
CA PHE A 186 -1.03 10.54 0.56
C PHE A 186 -0.43 10.85 1.92
N MET A 187 0.66 11.63 1.96
CA MET A 187 1.36 11.92 3.22
C MET A 187 0.55 12.82 4.15
N ASP A 188 -0.32 13.67 3.60
CA ASP A 188 -1.16 14.58 4.39
C ASP A 188 -2.48 13.93 4.81
N GLU A 189 -3.10 13.15 3.92
CA GLU A 189 -4.42 12.58 4.17
C GLU A 189 -4.39 11.17 4.81
N MET A 190 -3.33 10.36 4.57
CA MET A 190 -3.27 8.96 5.00
C MET A 190 -2.08 8.65 5.92
N ASN A 191 -1.02 9.47 5.87
CA ASN A 191 0.23 9.17 6.55
C ASN A 191 0.80 10.37 7.30
N TYR A 192 -0.07 11.12 7.98
CA TYR A 192 0.34 12.29 8.72
C TYR A 192 0.72 11.94 10.16
N GLU A 193 2.02 12.06 10.50
CA GLU A 193 2.57 11.93 11.85
C GLU A 193 3.10 13.30 12.27
N GLY A 194 2.18 14.17 12.70
CA GLY A 194 2.45 15.57 12.93
C GLY A 194 3.14 15.87 14.27
N LEU A 195 4.14 16.74 14.23
CA LEU A 195 4.74 17.35 15.42
C LEU A 195 4.84 18.85 15.22
N SER A 196 4.18 19.65 16.08
CA SER A 196 4.36 21.10 16.11
C SER A 196 4.67 21.59 17.52
N VAL A 197 5.58 22.58 17.59
CA VAL A 197 5.98 23.21 18.86
C VAL A 197 6.01 24.72 18.66
N SER A 198 5.08 25.42 19.27
CA SER A 198 5.03 26.90 19.28
C SER A 198 5.79 27.49 20.47
N GLY A 199 6.10 28.78 20.41
CA GLY A 199 6.70 29.54 21.51
C GLY A 199 8.17 29.20 21.78
N LEU A 200 8.86 28.60 20.81
CA LEU A 200 10.32 28.46 20.84
C LEU A 200 10.99 29.78 20.48
N LEU A 201 12.13 30.06 21.05
CA LEU A 201 12.97 31.21 20.67
C LEU A 201 13.52 31.02 19.26
N ASP A 202 13.65 32.10 18.49
CA ASP A 202 14.26 32.02 17.16
C ASP A 202 15.62 31.31 17.19
N GLY A 203 15.85 30.47 16.16
CA GLY A 203 17.07 29.70 16.01
C GLY A 203 16.80 28.30 15.43
N TYR A 204 17.84 27.50 15.49
CA TYR A 204 17.83 26.12 15.01
C TYR A 204 17.76 25.16 16.20
N TYR A 205 17.04 24.08 15.99
CA TYR A 205 16.82 23.01 16.96
C TYR A 205 17.14 21.64 16.34
N GLY A 206 17.84 20.81 17.11
CA GLY A 206 18.04 19.41 16.81
C GLY A 206 16.85 18.59 17.31
N LEU A 207 16.25 17.80 16.45
CA LEU A 207 15.25 16.80 16.82
C LEU A 207 15.96 15.47 17.05
N THR A 208 15.77 14.87 18.22
CA THR A 208 16.23 13.51 18.56
C THR A 208 15.01 12.67 18.96
N ILE A 209 14.89 11.45 18.43
CA ILE A 209 13.81 10.51 18.74
C ILE A 209 14.42 9.18 19.13
N GLY A 210 14.08 8.66 20.32
CA GLY A 210 14.63 7.41 20.84
C GLY A 210 16.15 7.38 20.96
N GLY A 211 16.77 8.55 21.15
CA GLY A 211 18.23 8.71 21.22
C GLY A 211 18.91 8.87 19.84
N GLU A 212 18.20 8.75 18.74
CA GLU A 212 18.75 8.97 17.40
C GLU A 212 18.52 10.41 16.93
N PHE A 213 19.57 11.06 16.43
CA PHE A 213 19.46 12.38 15.81
C PHE A 213 18.74 12.28 14.46
N ILE A 214 17.62 12.99 14.34
CA ILE A 214 16.74 12.92 13.17
C ILE A 214 17.04 14.04 12.17
N GLY A 215 17.19 15.27 12.68
CA GLY A 215 17.43 16.40 11.81
C GLY A 215 17.49 17.73 12.55
N ARG A 216 17.76 18.78 11.78
CA ARG A 216 17.82 20.17 12.23
C ARG A 216 16.65 20.94 11.64
N PHE A 217 15.91 21.65 12.51
CA PHE A 217 14.74 22.43 12.13
C PHE A 217 14.84 23.84 12.72
N THR A 218 14.26 24.81 12.05
CA THR A 218 14.08 26.15 12.60
C THR A 218 12.90 26.18 13.58
N ALA A 219 12.87 27.15 14.50
CA ALA A 219 11.71 27.39 15.35
C ALA A 219 10.40 27.53 14.52
N ARG A 220 10.48 28.22 13.37
CA ARG A 220 9.32 28.42 12.47
C ARG A 220 8.83 27.12 11.77
N GLU A 221 9.75 26.23 11.42
CA GLU A 221 9.35 24.91 10.85
C GLU A 221 8.64 24.08 11.92
N LEU A 222 9.17 24.06 13.14
CA LEU A 222 8.53 23.35 14.26
C LEU A 222 7.18 23.98 14.62
N GLU A 223 7.04 25.32 14.57
CA GLU A 223 5.77 25.99 14.82
C GLU A 223 4.72 25.69 13.76
N ARG A 224 5.10 25.69 12.47
CA ARG A 224 4.21 25.27 11.37
C ARG A 224 3.82 23.80 11.45
N GLY A 225 4.66 22.98 12.05
CA GLY A 225 4.53 21.55 12.14
C GLY A 225 5.30 20.81 11.04
N ILE A 226 5.88 19.69 11.44
CA ILE A 226 6.56 18.75 10.54
C ILE A 226 5.78 17.44 10.51
N ASN A 227 5.81 16.75 9.38
CA ASN A 227 5.30 15.37 9.27
C ASN A 227 6.47 14.41 9.47
N MET A 228 6.55 13.75 10.64
CA MET A 228 7.62 12.82 10.98
C MET A 228 7.63 11.57 10.10
N ALA A 229 6.50 11.19 9.52
CA ALA A 229 6.42 10.06 8.58
C ALA A 229 7.22 10.28 7.27
N LEU A 230 7.64 11.53 6.98
CA LEU A 230 8.56 11.83 5.87
C LEU A 230 10.03 11.59 6.23
N LEU A 231 10.34 11.40 7.52
CA LEU A 231 11.70 11.29 8.03
C LEU A 231 12.10 9.81 8.17
N GLN A 232 12.73 9.27 7.13
CA GLN A 232 13.05 7.84 7.00
C GLN A 232 14.03 7.29 8.05
N ASN A 233 14.75 8.18 8.75
CA ASN A 233 15.70 7.83 9.79
C ASN A 233 15.07 7.72 11.19
N THR A 234 13.77 7.96 11.36
CA THR A 234 13.09 7.81 12.65
C THR A 234 12.97 6.36 13.08
N PRO A 235 13.04 6.04 14.39
CA PRO A 235 12.89 4.68 14.91
C PRO A 235 11.58 4.02 14.49
N GLN A 236 10.46 4.76 14.52
CA GLN A 236 9.14 4.25 14.12
C GLN A 236 9.05 3.95 12.63
N TYR A 237 9.71 4.75 11.77
CA TYR A 237 9.80 4.44 10.33
C TYR A 237 10.62 3.16 10.09
N LYS A 238 11.75 3.01 10.77
CA LYS A 238 12.58 1.80 10.69
C LYS A 238 11.83 0.57 11.17
N GLN A 239 11.04 0.69 12.25
CA GLN A 239 10.16 -0.38 12.73
C GLN A 239 9.12 -0.75 11.66
N ALA A 240 8.43 0.23 11.08
CA ALA A 240 7.45 0.02 10.02
C ALA A 240 8.07 -0.63 8.77
N MET A 241 9.26 -0.20 8.38
CA MET A 241 10.00 -0.78 7.25
C MET A 241 10.35 -2.26 7.47
N LYS A 242 10.76 -2.63 8.70
CA LYS A 242 11.02 -4.03 9.05
C LYS A 242 9.76 -4.89 8.92
N ILE A 243 8.62 -4.38 9.39
CA ILE A 243 7.32 -5.08 9.28
C ILE A 243 6.94 -5.25 7.81
N ARG A 244 7.12 -4.21 7.00
CA ARG A 244 6.90 -4.28 5.56
C ARG A 244 7.75 -5.37 4.90
N GLN A 245 9.05 -5.42 5.19
CA GLN A 245 9.97 -6.44 4.66
C GLN A 245 9.53 -7.87 5.02
N MET A 246 9.12 -8.09 6.27
CA MET A 246 8.57 -9.40 6.68
C MET A 246 7.28 -9.75 5.93
N ASN A 247 6.40 -8.77 5.65
CA ASN A 247 5.19 -9.01 4.87
C ASN A 247 5.48 -9.29 3.39
N GLU A 248 6.49 -8.64 2.81
CA GLU A 248 6.95 -8.95 1.45
C GLU A 248 7.53 -10.36 1.36
N GLU A 249 8.35 -10.78 2.34
CA GLU A 249 8.86 -12.15 2.41
C GLU A 249 7.71 -13.17 2.51
N ARG A 250 6.72 -12.91 3.38
CA ARG A 250 5.53 -13.74 3.51
C ARG A 250 4.77 -13.83 2.18
N TRP A 251 4.61 -12.70 1.48
CA TRP A 251 3.93 -12.64 0.19
C TRP A 251 4.66 -13.45 -0.89
N LEU A 252 6.01 -13.40 -0.92
CA LEU A 252 6.81 -14.20 -1.85
C LEU A 252 6.64 -15.70 -1.61
N LYS A 253 6.51 -16.14 -0.34
CA LYS A 253 6.23 -17.55 -0.01
C LYS A 253 4.81 -17.94 -0.45
N GLU A 254 3.83 -17.08 -0.21
CA GLU A 254 2.45 -17.29 -0.64
C GLU A 254 2.34 -17.36 -2.17
N ARG A 255 3.08 -16.51 -2.89
CA ARG A 255 3.18 -16.56 -4.36
C ARG A 255 3.64 -17.92 -4.86
N LYS A 256 4.65 -18.53 -4.24
CA LYS A 256 5.13 -19.88 -4.60
C LYS A 256 4.02 -20.93 -4.44
N MET A 257 3.21 -20.83 -3.40
CA MET A 257 2.06 -21.72 -3.22
C MET A 257 1.00 -21.52 -4.30
N ARG A 258 0.69 -20.29 -4.69
CA ARG A 258 -0.25 -20.00 -5.79
C ARG A 258 0.26 -20.55 -7.13
N GLU A 259 1.54 -20.39 -7.43
CA GLU A 259 2.17 -20.91 -8.65
C GLU A 259 2.12 -22.44 -8.69
N PHE A 260 2.35 -23.11 -7.54
CA PHE A 260 2.16 -24.56 -7.40
C PHE A 260 0.71 -24.96 -7.67
N TYR A 261 -0.25 -24.34 -6.98
CA TYR A 261 -1.68 -24.65 -7.15
C TYR A 261 -2.18 -24.37 -8.55
N TRP A 262 -1.58 -23.36 -9.23
CA TRP A 262 -1.94 -23.11 -10.61
C TRP A 262 -1.68 -24.33 -11.51
N VAL A 263 -0.53 -25.00 -11.37
CA VAL A 263 -0.19 -26.22 -12.11
C VAL A 263 -1.11 -27.37 -11.71
N GLU A 264 -1.37 -27.53 -10.40
CA GLU A 264 -2.28 -28.56 -9.87
C GLU A 264 -3.68 -28.47 -10.51
N TYR A 265 -4.27 -27.29 -10.53
CA TYR A 265 -5.65 -27.13 -11.01
C TYR A 265 -5.76 -26.98 -12.53
N ASN A 266 -4.75 -26.46 -13.21
CA ASN A 266 -4.80 -26.24 -14.65
C ASN A 266 -4.25 -27.41 -15.49
N LEU A 267 -3.35 -28.22 -14.95
CA LEU A 267 -2.80 -29.39 -15.61
C LEU A 267 -3.15 -30.69 -14.88
N MET A 268 -2.70 -30.85 -13.62
CA MET A 268 -2.74 -32.13 -12.93
C MET A 268 -4.17 -32.62 -12.69
N ARG A 269 -5.09 -31.74 -12.33
CA ARG A 269 -6.51 -32.08 -12.19
C ARG A 269 -7.11 -32.55 -13.52
N LYS A 270 -6.78 -31.88 -14.63
CA LYS A 270 -7.34 -32.20 -15.96
C LYS A 270 -6.81 -33.53 -16.51
N THR A 271 -5.64 -33.94 -16.06
CA THR A 271 -4.97 -35.18 -16.49
C THR A 271 -5.15 -36.34 -15.51
N GLY A 272 -5.94 -36.15 -14.45
CA GLY A 272 -6.16 -37.15 -13.40
C GLY A 272 -4.99 -37.34 -12.44
N MET A 273 -4.05 -36.40 -12.41
CA MET A 273 -2.82 -36.47 -11.59
C MET A 273 -2.84 -35.50 -10.40
N LEU A 274 -4.02 -34.99 -10.02
CA LEU A 274 -4.14 -34.03 -8.90
C LEU A 274 -3.47 -34.58 -7.63
N TRP A 275 -2.54 -33.81 -7.07
CA TRP A 275 -1.73 -34.13 -5.88
C TRP A 275 -0.78 -35.33 -6.07
N ALA A 276 -0.58 -35.84 -7.26
CA ALA A 276 0.35 -36.92 -7.51
C ALA A 276 1.80 -36.43 -7.34
N CYS A 277 2.56 -37.18 -6.52
CA CYS A 277 3.97 -36.96 -6.28
C CYS A 277 4.77 -38.18 -6.78
N ASN A 278 4.75 -38.40 -8.11
CA ASN A 278 5.37 -39.53 -8.74
C ASN A 278 5.89 -39.19 -10.15
N GLU A 279 6.62 -40.15 -10.75
CA GLU A 279 7.23 -39.93 -12.04
C GLU A 279 6.22 -39.71 -13.17
N ALA A 280 5.04 -40.36 -13.11
CA ALA A 280 3.98 -40.18 -14.10
C ALA A 280 3.45 -38.71 -14.13
N ALA A 281 3.38 -38.07 -12.96
CA ALA A 281 3.00 -36.65 -12.89
C ALA A 281 4.11 -35.75 -13.45
N VAL A 282 5.39 -36.09 -13.17
CA VAL A 282 6.54 -35.37 -13.74
C VAL A 282 6.57 -35.50 -15.28
N ASP A 283 6.33 -36.68 -15.81
CA ASP A 283 6.27 -36.91 -17.26
C ASP A 283 5.08 -36.18 -17.89
N THR A 284 3.96 -36.12 -17.19
CA THR A 284 2.81 -35.30 -17.60
C THR A 284 3.21 -33.83 -17.71
N LEU A 285 3.88 -33.27 -16.71
CA LEU A 285 4.38 -31.89 -16.78
C LEU A 285 5.36 -31.71 -17.96
N ARG A 286 6.34 -32.62 -18.12
CA ARG A 286 7.33 -32.55 -19.20
C ARG A 286 6.66 -32.53 -20.58
N LYS A 287 5.62 -33.31 -20.77
CA LYS A 287 4.85 -33.40 -22.02
C LYS A 287 4.14 -32.07 -22.38
N TYR A 288 3.52 -31.42 -21.41
CA TYR A 288 2.69 -30.22 -21.67
C TYR A 288 3.47 -28.91 -21.55
N ARG A 289 4.53 -28.86 -20.75
CA ARG A 289 5.32 -27.64 -20.46
C ARG A 289 5.81 -26.88 -21.70
N PRO A 290 6.29 -27.52 -22.79
CA PRO A 290 6.75 -26.79 -23.98
C PRO A 290 5.64 -26.02 -24.70
N HIS A 291 4.38 -26.38 -24.48
CA HIS A 291 3.22 -25.87 -25.21
C HIS A 291 2.40 -24.83 -24.43
N ASP A 292 2.80 -24.51 -23.19
CA ASP A 292 2.08 -23.58 -22.31
C ASP A 292 3.06 -22.69 -21.56
N ILE A 293 2.97 -21.38 -21.78
CA ILE A 293 3.88 -20.39 -21.18
C ILE A 293 3.80 -20.39 -19.65
N PHE A 294 2.63 -20.62 -19.07
CA PHE A 294 2.48 -20.66 -17.61
C PHE A 294 3.09 -21.93 -17.01
N LEU A 295 3.06 -23.04 -17.73
CA LEU A 295 3.77 -24.24 -17.34
C LEU A 295 5.30 -24.08 -17.47
N GLN A 296 5.75 -23.30 -18.46
CA GLN A 296 7.18 -22.95 -18.56
C GLN A 296 7.66 -22.16 -17.36
N TRP A 297 6.86 -21.19 -16.89
CA TRP A 297 7.18 -20.36 -15.73
C TRP A 297 7.08 -21.13 -14.41
N ASN A 298 5.99 -21.85 -14.19
CA ASN A 298 5.65 -22.44 -12.90
C ASN A 298 6.15 -23.88 -12.72
N GLY A 299 6.50 -24.55 -13.82
CA GLY A 299 6.80 -25.99 -13.78
C GLY A 299 8.03 -26.35 -12.96
N ALA A 300 9.07 -25.52 -12.94
CA ALA A 300 10.27 -25.77 -12.13
C ALA A 300 9.96 -25.68 -10.64
N LEU A 301 9.13 -24.70 -10.24
CA LEU A 301 8.66 -24.56 -8.87
C LEU A 301 7.74 -25.73 -8.49
N TRP A 302 6.85 -26.15 -9.38
CA TRP A 302 5.94 -27.28 -9.14
C TRP A 302 6.73 -28.57 -8.82
N LEU A 303 7.83 -28.85 -9.51
CA LEU A 303 8.69 -30.01 -9.22
C LEU A 303 9.26 -30.03 -7.78
N GLN A 304 9.48 -28.87 -7.18
CA GLN A 304 9.89 -28.77 -5.78
C GLN A 304 8.69 -28.93 -4.83
N TYR A 305 7.62 -28.24 -5.14
CA TYR A 305 6.44 -28.12 -4.26
C TYR A 305 5.45 -29.29 -4.40
N MET A 306 5.66 -30.24 -5.34
CA MET A 306 4.91 -31.48 -5.39
C MET A 306 5.11 -32.34 -4.12
N HIS A 307 6.23 -32.15 -3.44
CA HIS A 307 6.53 -32.81 -2.17
C HIS A 307 5.79 -32.12 -1.01
N LYS A 308 4.95 -32.90 -0.30
CA LYS A 308 4.06 -32.38 0.75
C LYS A 308 4.84 -31.65 1.85
N GLY A 309 5.98 -32.20 2.33
CA GLY A 309 6.81 -31.57 3.35
C GLY A 309 7.25 -30.14 2.98
N ILE A 310 7.69 -29.91 1.74
CA ILE A 310 8.09 -28.56 1.28
C ILE A 310 6.93 -27.57 1.36
N ARG A 311 5.70 -28.03 1.07
CA ARG A 311 4.51 -27.16 1.18
C ARG A 311 4.15 -26.87 2.63
N GLU A 312 4.25 -27.87 3.51
CA GLU A 312 4.00 -27.71 4.94
C GLU A 312 5.01 -26.75 5.57
N ASP A 313 6.30 -26.89 5.24
CA ASP A 313 7.34 -25.98 5.69
C ASP A 313 7.05 -24.53 5.22
N CYS A 314 6.69 -24.37 3.95
CA CYS A 314 6.36 -23.06 3.41
C CYS A 314 5.14 -22.41 4.11
N VAL A 315 4.12 -23.18 4.48
CA VAL A 315 2.96 -22.69 5.23
C VAL A 315 3.36 -22.31 6.65
N ASN A 316 4.16 -23.13 7.33
CA ASN A 316 4.65 -22.86 8.68
C ASN A 316 5.50 -21.59 8.72
N GLU A 317 6.43 -21.42 7.76
CA GLU A 317 7.25 -20.20 7.65
C GLU A 317 6.40 -18.95 7.41
N GLN A 318 5.33 -19.04 6.62
CA GLN A 318 4.38 -17.93 6.44
C GLN A 318 3.67 -17.60 7.76
N GLN A 319 3.24 -18.61 8.51
CA GLN A 319 2.57 -18.41 9.80
C GLN A 319 3.53 -17.78 10.82
N ASP A 320 4.79 -18.18 10.84
CA ASP A 320 5.80 -17.60 11.71
C ASP A 320 6.04 -16.11 11.38
N LEU A 321 6.09 -15.75 10.09
CA LEU A 321 6.16 -14.36 9.67
C LEU A 321 4.92 -13.57 10.10
N VAL A 322 3.72 -14.14 9.97
CA VAL A 322 2.47 -13.50 10.45
C VAL A 322 2.57 -13.23 11.95
N ASN A 323 2.99 -14.20 12.73
CA ASN A 323 3.13 -14.06 14.20
C ASN A 323 4.13 -12.95 14.54
N GLN A 324 5.29 -12.92 13.88
CA GLN A 324 6.31 -11.89 14.07
C GLN A 324 5.80 -10.49 13.67
N ILE A 325 5.05 -10.37 12.56
CA ILE A 325 4.45 -9.11 12.13
C ILE A 325 3.49 -8.58 13.21
N TYR A 326 2.58 -9.41 13.72
CA TYR A 326 1.64 -8.99 14.75
C TYR A 326 2.31 -8.67 16.09
N GLU A 327 3.41 -9.33 16.42
CA GLU A 327 4.19 -9.02 17.61
C GLU A 327 4.91 -7.68 17.48
N GLN A 328 5.52 -7.42 16.32
CA GLN A 328 6.33 -6.22 16.08
C GLN A 328 5.51 -5.01 15.62
N ASN A 329 4.27 -5.19 15.18
CA ASN A 329 3.36 -4.10 14.79
C ASN A 329 2.70 -3.43 16.02
N LYS A 330 3.51 -3.16 17.03
CA LYS A 330 3.12 -2.43 18.24
C LYS A 330 4.05 -1.25 18.38
N PRO A 331 3.57 -0.01 18.25
CA PRO A 331 4.40 1.15 18.52
C PRO A 331 4.99 1.09 19.93
N ILE A 332 6.24 1.49 20.06
CA ILE A 332 6.93 1.57 21.35
C ILE A 332 6.99 3.02 21.80
N PRO A 333 6.96 3.29 23.13
CA PRO A 333 7.18 4.63 23.65
C PRO A 333 8.58 5.14 23.25
N LEU A 334 8.64 6.36 22.72
CA LEU A 334 9.88 7.00 22.26
C LEU A 334 10.11 8.30 23.03
N ARG A 335 11.33 8.52 23.51
CA ARG A 335 11.73 9.81 24.05
C ARG A 335 12.01 10.76 22.89
N ILE A 336 11.32 11.90 22.86
CA ILE A 336 11.59 12.99 21.92
C ILE A 336 12.31 14.09 22.65
N GLU A 337 13.37 14.62 22.05
CA GLU A 337 14.13 15.77 22.50
C GLU A 337 14.23 16.79 21.35
N ILE A 338 13.94 18.04 21.66
CA ILE A 338 14.09 19.20 20.78
C ILE A 338 15.02 20.19 21.50
N LYS A 339 16.26 20.23 21.06
CA LYS A 339 17.32 20.98 21.71
C LYS A 339 17.83 22.09 20.80
N LYS A 340 17.89 23.31 21.33
CA LYS A 340 18.46 24.47 20.63
C LYS A 340 19.93 24.26 20.37
N PHE A 341 20.38 24.52 19.14
CA PHE A 341 21.80 24.64 18.87
C PHE A 341 22.30 25.94 19.49
N THR A 342 23.31 25.85 20.34
CA THR A 342 24.10 27.00 20.73
C THR A 342 25.06 27.26 19.57
N ASP A 343 25.02 28.48 19.01
CA ASP A 343 26.02 28.90 18.04
C ASP A 343 27.40 28.75 18.70
N LEU A 344 28.28 28.00 18.03
CA LEU A 344 29.72 27.99 18.37
C LEU A 344 30.37 29.25 17.86
#